data_4990f5a7a00ced9a77c43f6e60d66b6b
#
_entry.id   4990f5a7a00ced9a77c43f6e60d66b6b
#
_cell.length_a   1.000
_cell.length_b   1.000
_cell.length_c   1.000
_cell.angle_alpha   90.00
_cell.angle_beta   90.00
_cell.angle_gamma   90.00
#
_symmetry.space_group_name_H-M   'P 1'
#
loop_
_entity.id
_entity.type
_entity.pdbx_description
1 polymer ?
#
loop_
_entity_poly.entity_id
_entity_poly.type
_entity_poly.pdbx_seq_one_letter_code
_entity_poly.pdbx_strand_id
1 'polypeptide(L)'
;MLTFEKVLEVFGDYLQQDPLYEVITTSHGYTLMAWEPRRNDWYKARYMATPEILMDSLLDTYANFTEDQITDNERDLTEQETAEIKRQCDLLRAECMNK
;
A
#
# COMPACT_ATOMS: atom_id res chain seq x y z
N MET A 1 4.98 17.31 -9.91
CA MET A 1 3.62 16.74 -10.05
C MET A 1 3.64 15.25 -9.72
N LEU A 2 2.70 14.79 -8.93
CA LEU A 2 2.58 13.36 -8.61
C LEU A 2 2.12 12.58 -9.84
N THR A 3 2.75 11.45 -10.11
CA THR A 3 2.39 10.55 -11.21
C THR A 3 2.20 9.15 -10.69
N PHE A 4 1.45 8.33 -11.45
CA PHE A 4 1.30 6.90 -11.13
C PHE A 4 2.65 6.21 -11.08
N GLU A 5 3.52 6.50 -12.04
CA GLU A 5 4.83 5.88 -12.15
C GLU A 5 5.68 6.17 -10.92
N LYS A 6 5.62 7.40 -10.41
CA LYS A 6 6.37 7.79 -9.20
C LYS A 6 5.84 7.03 -7.97
N VAL A 7 4.54 6.92 -7.83
CA VAL A 7 3.93 6.18 -6.73
C VAL A 7 4.36 4.72 -6.79
N LEU A 8 4.29 4.10 -7.96
CA LEU A 8 4.68 2.69 -8.14
C LEU A 8 6.17 2.47 -7.88
N GLU A 9 7.01 3.44 -8.24
CA GLU A 9 8.43 3.39 -7.95
C GLU A 9 8.69 3.41 -6.44
N VAL A 10 8.05 4.34 -5.73
CA VAL A 10 8.25 4.52 -4.28
C VAL A 10 7.77 3.29 -3.51
N PHE A 11 6.64 2.72 -3.89
CA PHE A 11 6.05 1.56 -3.21
C PHE A 11 6.50 0.22 -3.78
N GLY A 12 7.42 0.21 -4.75
CA GLY A 12 7.81 -1.01 -5.46
C GLY A 12 8.31 -2.11 -4.54
N ASP A 13 9.21 -1.79 -3.61
CA ASP A 13 9.77 -2.78 -2.69
C ASP A 13 8.68 -3.37 -1.78
N TYR A 14 7.81 -2.50 -1.26
CA TYR A 14 6.69 -2.95 -0.43
C TYR A 14 5.77 -3.89 -1.21
N LEU A 15 5.39 -3.52 -2.44
CA LEU A 15 4.46 -4.32 -3.24
C LEU A 15 5.01 -5.70 -3.57
N GLN A 16 6.33 -5.85 -3.66
CA GLN A 16 6.94 -7.16 -3.86
C GLN A 16 6.87 -8.04 -2.62
N GLN A 17 6.72 -7.46 -1.45
CA GLN A 17 6.71 -8.18 -0.18
C GLN A 17 5.31 -8.58 0.29
N ASP A 18 4.30 -7.80 -0.08
CA ASP A 18 2.93 -8.01 0.40
C ASP A 18 2.16 -8.88 -0.59
N PRO A 19 1.85 -10.14 -0.25
CA PRO A 19 1.16 -11.03 -1.18
C PRO A 19 -0.34 -10.76 -1.30
N LEU A 20 -0.88 -9.85 -0.49
CA LEU A 20 -2.32 -9.61 -0.44
C LEU A 20 -2.79 -8.53 -1.41
N TYR A 21 -1.86 -7.75 -1.97
CA TYR A 21 -2.22 -6.62 -2.83
C TYR A 21 -1.34 -6.58 -4.08
N GLU A 22 -1.95 -6.18 -5.18
CA GLU A 22 -1.23 -6.01 -6.43
C GLU A 22 -1.87 -4.87 -7.22
N VAL A 23 -1.03 -4.08 -7.90
CA VAL A 23 -1.49 -3.04 -8.80
C VAL A 23 -1.34 -3.56 -10.22
N ILE A 24 -2.45 -3.57 -10.96
CA ILE A 24 -2.45 -4.02 -12.35
C ILE A 24 -2.85 -2.88 -13.27
N THR A 25 -2.40 -2.97 -14.53
CA THR A 25 -2.76 -2.02 -15.58
C THR A 25 -3.88 -2.62 -16.43
N THR A 26 -4.92 -1.84 -16.66
CA THR A 26 -6.04 -2.23 -17.52
C THR A 26 -6.19 -1.19 -18.63
N SER A 27 -7.14 -1.43 -19.53
CA SER A 27 -7.45 -0.45 -20.59
C SER A 27 -7.94 0.90 -20.03
N HIS A 28 -8.34 0.94 -18.76
CA HIS A 28 -8.83 2.16 -18.12
C HIS A 28 -7.77 2.81 -17.20
N GLY A 29 -6.60 2.19 -17.03
CA GLY A 29 -5.55 2.69 -16.15
C GLY A 29 -5.17 1.67 -15.09
N TYR A 30 -4.89 2.15 -13.87
CA TYR A 30 -4.41 1.30 -12.78
C TYR A 30 -5.54 0.86 -11.87
N THR A 31 -5.45 -0.39 -11.41
CA THR A 31 -6.42 -0.98 -10.48
C THR A 31 -5.66 -1.69 -9.36
N LEU A 32 -6.08 -1.46 -8.12
CA LEU A 32 -5.54 -2.15 -6.95
C LEU A 32 -6.41 -3.39 -6.69
N MET A 33 -5.75 -4.56 -6.65
CA MET A 33 -6.40 -5.85 -6.42
C MET A 33 -6.05 -6.37 -5.03
N ALA A 34 -7.01 -6.98 -4.37
CA ALA A 34 -6.79 -7.63 -3.08
C ALA A 34 -7.01 -9.14 -3.19
N TRP A 35 -6.10 -9.91 -2.62
CA TRP A 35 -6.13 -11.37 -2.63
C TRP A 35 -6.72 -11.92 -1.34
N GLU A 36 -7.62 -12.90 -1.46
CA GLU A 36 -8.18 -13.59 -0.31
C GLU A 36 -7.61 -15.01 -0.23
N PRO A 37 -6.68 -15.30 0.70
CA PRO A 37 -6.03 -16.60 0.78
C PRO A 37 -6.98 -17.76 1.02
N ARG A 38 -8.04 -17.55 1.82
CA ARG A 38 -9.01 -18.59 2.14
C ARG A 38 -9.78 -19.05 0.92
N ARG A 39 -10.03 -18.13 -0.02
CA ARG A 39 -10.77 -18.41 -1.25
C ARG A 39 -9.83 -18.73 -2.41
N ASN A 40 -8.56 -18.49 -2.24
CA ASN A 40 -7.52 -18.65 -3.25
C ASN A 40 -7.89 -17.90 -4.54
N ASP A 41 -8.34 -16.66 -4.37
CA ASP A 41 -8.81 -15.84 -5.48
C ASP A 41 -8.73 -14.36 -5.13
N TRP A 42 -8.78 -13.53 -6.16
CA TRP A 42 -8.94 -12.08 -6.00
C TRP A 42 -10.38 -11.82 -5.57
N TYR A 43 -10.56 -10.99 -4.55
CA TYR A 43 -11.91 -10.72 -4.04
C TYR A 43 -12.33 -9.27 -4.17
N LYS A 44 -11.40 -8.37 -4.49
CA LYS A 44 -11.67 -6.94 -4.54
C LYS A 44 -10.80 -6.28 -5.59
N ALA A 45 -11.41 -5.37 -6.35
CA ALA A 45 -10.70 -4.56 -7.34
C ALA A 45 -11.17 -3.11 -7.19
N ARG A 46 -10.24 -2.17 -7.08
CA ARG A 46 -10.55 -0.74 -6.99
C ARG A 46 -9.80 0.01 -8.07
N TYR A 47 -10.55 0.73 -8.89
CA TYR A 47 -9.95 1.60 -9.90
C TYR A 47 -9.29 2.79 -9.22
N MET A 48 -8.06 3.08 -9.61
CA MET A 48 -7.27 4.20 -9.08
C MET A 48 -7.37 5.36 -10.06
N ALA A 49 -8.31 6.26 -9.83
CA ALA A 49 -8.61 7.34 -10.78
C ALA A 49 -7.48 8.38 -10.87
N THR A 50 -6.74 8.59 -9.78
CA THR A 50 -5.65 9.58 -9.73
C THR A 50 -4.45 8.98 -9.00
N PRO A 51 -3.23 9.53 -9.26
CA PRO A 51 -2.05 9.09 -8.50
C PRO A 51 -2.20 9.33 -6.99
N GLU A 52 -2.92 10.37 -6.57
CA GLU A 52 -3.17 10.68 -5.17
C GLU A 52 -3.99 9.57 -4.51
N ILE A 53 -5.02 9.08 -5.20
CA ILE A 53 -5.86 7.98 -4.70
C ILE A 53 -5.02 6.70 -4.57
N LEU A 54 -4.18 6.42 -5.56
CA LEU A 54 -3.29 5.26 -5.51
C LEU A 54 -2.32 5.39 -4.33
N MET A 55 -1.69 6.56 -4.17
CA MET A 55 -0.76 6.79 -3.06
C MET A 55 -1.43 6.58 -1.71
N ASP A 56 -2.60 7.18 -1.49
CA ASP A 56 -3.32 7.07 -0.23
C ASP A 56 -3.75 5.63 0.04
N SER A 57 -4.20 4.91 -0.99
CA SER A 57 -4.59 3.51 -0.86
C SER A 57 -3.40 2.62 -0.50
N LEU A 58 -2.23 2.85 -1.12
CA LEU A 58 -1.03 2.08 -0.83
C LEU A 58 -0.45 2.43 0.54
N LEU A 59 -0.61 3.66 1.01
CA LEU A 59 -0.23 4.00 2.39
C LEU A 59 -1.06 3.22 3.39
N ASP A 60 -2.35 3.07 3.16
CA ASP A 60 -3.23 2.29 4.03
C ASP A 60 -2.84 0.81 4.03
N THR A 61 -2.60 0.22 2.86
CA THR A 61 -2.21 -1.20 2.79
C THR A 61 -0.83 -1.42 3.39
N TYR A 62 0.10 -0.48 3.19
CA TYR A 62 1.44 -0.54 3.79
C TYR A 62 1.36 -0.50 5.32
N ALA A 63 0.53 0.39 5.88
CA ALA A 63 0.37 0.48 7.33
C ALA A 63 -0.18 -0.82 7.90
N ASN A 64 -1.17 -1.43 7.25
CA ASN A 64 -1.75 -2.69 7.67
C ASN A 64 -0.72 -3.83 7.59
N PHE A 65 0.03 -3.90 6.50
CA PHE A 65 1.07 -4.91 6.32
C PHE A 65 2.13 -4.79 7.42
N THR A 66 2.59 -3.56 7.70
CA THR A 66 3.61 -3.31 8.71
C THR A 66 3.10 -3.67 10.11
N GLU A 67 1.86 -3.31 10.41
CA GLU A 67 1.23 -3.69 11.68
C GLU A 67 1.22 -5.21 11.84
N ASP A 68 0.80 -5.93 10.80
CA ASP A 68 0.76 -7.39 10.84
C ASP A 68 2.15 -7.99 11.03
N GLN A 69 3.17 -7.40 10.40
CA GLN A 69 4.55 -7.86 10.56
C GLN A 69 5.07 -7.66 11.99
N ILE A 70 4.70 -6.56 12.62
CA ILE A 70 5.15 -6.24 13.98
C ILE A 70 4.42 -7.09 15.02
N THR A 71 3.10 -7.20 14.89
CA THR A 71 2.24 -7.81 15.91
C THR A 71 1.95 -9.28 15.66
N ASP A 72 2.19 -9.75 14.43
CA ASP A 72 1.89 -11.12 14.00
C ASP A 72 0.40 -11.45 14.21
N ASN A 73 -0.46 -10.43 14.22
CA ASN A 73 -1.90 -10.52 14.48
C ASN A 73 -2.22 -11.07 15.88
N GLU A 74 -1.27 -11.00 16.83
CA GLU A 74 -1.44 -11.58 18.16
C GLU A 74 -1.59 -10.55 19.26
N ARG A 75 -1.32 -9.28 18.98
CA ARG A 75 -1.41 -8.19 19.96
C ARG A 75 -1.65 -6.85 19.28
N ASP A 76 -1.98 -5.84 20.07
CA ASP A 76 -2.11 -4.47 19.58
C ASP A 76 -0.73 -3.81 19.47
N LEU A 77 -0.66 -2.77 18.64
CA LEU A 77 0.53 -1.94 18.53
C LEU A 77 0.73 -1.13 19.81
N THR A 78 2.00 -0.93 20.17
CA THR A 78 2.36 0.04 21.21
C THR A 78 2.31 1.45 20.60
N GLU A 79 2.33 2.47 21.46
CA GLU A 79 2.36 3.86 21.01
C GLU A 79 3.60 4.15 20.17
N GLN A 80 4.75 3.61 20.56
CA GLN A 80 6.01 3.78 19.84
C GLN A 80 5.94 3.13 18.45
N GLU A 81 5.35 1.95 18.37
CA GLU A 81 5.18 1.24 17.10
C GLU A 81 4.23 1.99 16.17
N THR A 82 3.13 2.50 16.69
CA THR A 82 2.19 3.31 15.93
C THR A 82 2.87 4.57 15.39
N ALA A 83 3.67 5.25 16.23
CA ALA A 83 4.40 6.44 15.82
C ALA A 83 5.43 6.12 14.72
N GLU A 84 6.09 4.96 14.81
CA GLU A 84 7.07 4.55 13.79
C GLU A 84 6.39 4.24 12.46
N ILE A 85 5.25 3.57 12.46
CA ILE A 85 4.49 3.32 11.23
C ILE A 85 4.08 4.64 10.59
N LYS A 86 3.58 5.59 11.40
CA LYS A 86 3.21 6.91 10.89
C LYS A 86 4.41 7.63 10.28
N ARG A 87 5.57 7.54 10.94
CA ARG A 87 6.81 8.16 10.43
C ARG A 87 7.19 7.57 9.07
N GLN A 88 7.11 6.25 8.93
CA GLN A 88 7.42 5.58 7.67
C GLN A 88 6.42 5.98 6.58
N CYS A 89 5.14 6.06 6.91
CA CYS A 89 4.13 6.49 5.96
C CYS A 89 4.38 7.94 5.51
N ASP A 90 4.73 8.82 6.44
CA ASP A 90 5.05 10.21 6.11
C ASP A 90 6.26 10.31 5.19
N LEU A 91 7.28 9.47 5.40
CA LEU A 91 8.45 9.42 4.52
C LEU A 91 8.09 8.95 3.12
N LEU A 92 7.28 7.90 3.01
CA LEU A 92 6.83 7.40 1.70
C LEU A 92 6.03 8.45 0.96
N ARG A 93 5.13 9.12 1.65
CA ARG A 93 4.34 10.22 1.06
C ARG A 93 5.27 11.33 0.56
N ALA A 94 6.24 11.71 1.37
CA ALA A 94 7.20 12.76 0.99
C ALA A 94 8.01 12.35 -0.24
N GLU A 95 8.43 11.09 -0.34
CA GLU A 95 9.13 10.59 -1.52
C GLU A 95 8.28 10.67 -2.78
N CYS A 96 6.99 10.33 -2.67
CA CYS A 96 6.06 10.44 -3.80
C CYS A 96 5.91 11.87 -4.27
N MET A 97 5.88 12.82 -3.34
CA MET A 97 5.69 14.24 -3.64
C MET A 97 6.98 14.95 -4.02
N ASN A 98 8.12 14.31 -3.85
CA ASN A 98 9.41 14.87 -4.20
C ASN A 98 9.60 14.87 -5.72
N LYS A 99 10.18 15.95 -6.25
CA LYS A 99 10.42 16.10 -7.69
C LYS A 99 11.73 15.44 -8.13
#